data_de38091003843aa56446fad9d0240819
#
_entry.id   de38091003843aa56446fad9d0240819
#
_cell.length_a   1.000
_cell.length_b   1.000
_cell.length_c   1.000
_cell.angle_alpha   90.00
_cell.angle_beta   90.00
_cell.angle_gamma   90.00
#
_symmetry.space_group_name_H-M   'P 1'
#
loop_
_entity.id
_entity.type
_entity.pdbx_description
1 polymer ?
#
loop_
_entity_poly.entity_id
_entity_poly.type
_entity_poly.pdbx_seq_one_letter_code
_entity_poly.pdbx_strand_id
1 'polypeptide(L)'
;MGTLYLVPTPVGNMEDMTFRAIRILKEADLILCEDTRTSGILLKHFEIKNRLMAHHKFNEHGTTAGLVNRLKAGETIACISDAGTPGISDPGFFLAREAAASGITVETLPGATAFVPALSLIHI
;
A
#
# COMPACT_ATOMS: atom_id res chain seq x y z
N MET A 1 4.71 17.77 6.45
CA MET A 1 4.40 16.83 5.37
C MET A 1 3.88 15.52 5.93
N GLY A 2 3.05 14.82 5.16
CA GLY A 2 2.56 13.51 5.53
C GLY A 2 3.54 12.39 5.18
N THR A 3 3.08 11.16 5.33
CA THR A 3 3.87 9.96 5.05
C THR A 3 3.09 9.05 4.12
N LEU A 4 3.79 8.48 3.14
CA LEU A 4 3.29 7.41 2.31
C LEU A 4 3.75 6.08 2.90
N TYR A 5 2.79 5.24 3.29
CA TYR A 5 3.08 3.89 3.77
C TYR A 5 2.83 2.87 2.66
N LEU A 6 3.80 2.00 2.44
CA LEU A 6 3.62 0.81 1.61
C LEU A 6 3.31 -0.34 2.56
N VAL A 7 2.07 -0.84 2.50
CA VAL A 7 1.54 -1.76 3.51
C VAL A 7 1.36 -3.15 2.90
N PRO A 8 2.09 -4.16 3.40
CA PRO A 8 1.91 -5.54 2.94
C PRO A 8 0.54 -6.09 3.31
N THR A 9 -0.04 -6.86 2.41
CA THR A 9 -1.30 -7.55 2.62
C THR A 9 -1.11 -9.06 2.46
N PRO A 10 -2.02 -9.89 3.00
CA PRO A 10 -1.86 -11.34 2.97
C PRO A 10 -1.68 -11.89 1.55
N VAL A 11 -0.82 -12.92 1.44
CA VAL A 11 -0.59 -13.67 0.21
C VAL A 11 -1.18 -15.05 0.43
N GLY A 12 -2.48 -15.20 0.19
CA GLY A 12 -3.16 -16.49 0.30
C GLY A 12 -3.72 -16.85 1.67
N ASN A 13 -3.33 -16.15 2.74
CA ASN A 13 -3.85 -16.43 4.09
C ASN A 13 -4.03 -15.12 4.86
N MET A 14 -5.26 -14.83 5.27
CA MET A 14 -5.60 -13.62 6.03
C MET A 14 -4.84 -13.50 7.36
N GLU A 15 -4.38 -14.61 7.93
CA GLU A 15 -3.62 -14.57 9.18
C GLU A 15 -2.23 -13.94 9.05
N ASP A 16 -1.76 -13.76 7.83
CA ASP A 16 -0.46 -13.11 7.57
C ASP A 16 -0.53 -11.57 7.63
N MET A 17 -1.68 -11.02 8.00
CA MET A 17 -1.84 -9.57 8.21
C MET A 17 -1.28 -9.16 9.56
N THR A 18 -0.38 -8.17 9.57
CA THR A 18 0.21 -7.71 10.83
C THR A 18 -0.71 -6.73 11.58
N PHE A 19 -0.56 -6.67 12.91
CA PHE A 19 -1.28 -5.68 13.72
C PHE A 19 -0.94 -4.25 13.32
N ARG A 20 0.32 -4.00 13.00
CA ARG A 20 0.78 -2.68 12.57
C ARG A 20 0.11 -2.26 11.26
N ALA A 21 -0.01 -3.19 10.30
CA ALA A 21 -0.68 -2.92 9.04
C ALA A 21 -2.15 -2.54 9.27
N ILE A 22 -2.86 -3.28 10.12
CA ILE A 22 -4.25 -2.97 10.47
C ILE A 22 -4.36 -1.57 11.07
N ARG A 23 -3.49 -1.23 12.02
CA ARG A 23 -3.48 0.08 12.66
C ARG A 23 -3.26 1.21 11.64
N ILE A 24 -2.25 1.07 10.78
CA ILE A 24 -1.93 2.07 9.76
C ILE A 24 -3.11 2.26 8.80
N LEU A 25 -3.74 1.17 8.35
CA LEU A 25 -4.89 1.25 7.45
C LEU A 25 -6.09 1.92 8.10
N LYS A 26 -6.28 1.75 9.40
CA LYS A 26 -7.36 2.43 10.12
C LYS A 26 -7.09 3.92 10.29
N GLU A 27 -5.84 4.31 10.51
CA GLU A 27 -5.45 5.69 10.83
C GLU A 27 -5.18 6.56 9.61
N ALA A 28 -4.89 5.97 8.45
CA ALA A 28 -4.58 6.72 7.24
C ALA A 28 -5.75 7.58 6.78
N ASP A 29 -5.44 8.69 6.13
CA ASP A 29 -6.46 9.57 5.55
C ASP A 29 -7.06 8.99 4.27
N LEU A 30 -6.31 8.13 3.59
CA LEU A 30 -6.72 7.49 2.35
C LEU A 30 -5.97 6.17 2.18
N ILE A 31 -6.65 5.16 1.64
CA ILE A 31 -6.02 3.89 1.26
C ILE A 31 -6.08 3.77 -0.26
N LEU A 32 -4.92 3.56 -0.88
CA LEU A 32 -4.79 3.27 -2.30
C LEU A 32 -4.68 1.78 -2.53
N CYS A 33 -5.36 1.28 -3.55
CA CYS A 33 -5.35 -0.13 -3.92
C CYS A 33 -5.44 -0.28 -5.43
N GLU A 34 -5.13 -1.47 -5.94
CA GLU A 34 -5.28 -1.75 -7.37
C GLU A 34 -6.75 -2.00 -7.72
N ASP A 35 -7.40 -2.90 -7.00
CA ASP A 35 -8.80 -3.27 -7.20
C ASP A 35 -9.58 -3.04 -5.90
N THR A 36 -10.51 -2.09 -5.92
CA THR A 36 -11.31 -1.75 -4.74
C THR A 36 -12.20 -2.90 -4.28
N ARG A 37 -12.57 -3.82 -5.17
CA ARG A 37 -13.40 -4.98 -4.79
C ARG A 37 -12.60 -5.97 -3.96
N THR A 38 -11.41 -6.33 -4.41
CA THR A 38 -10.52 -7.25 -3.68
C THR A 38 -10.10 -6.64 -2.34
N SER A 39 -9.67 -5.39 -2.36
CA SER A 39 -9.23 -4.70 -1.15
C SER A 39 -10.38 -4.42 -0.19
N GLY A 40 -11.59 -4.18 -0.71
CA GLY A 40 -12.79 -4.02 0.12
C GLY A 40 -13.09 -5.25 0.95
N ILE A 41 -12.88 -6.45 0.40
CA ILE A 41 -13.06 -7.71 1.13
C ILE A 41 -12.05 -7.79 2.28
N LEU A 42 -10.78 -7.44 2.02
CA LEU A 42 -9.74 -7.42 3.05
C LEU A 42 -10.10 -6.46 4.18
N LEU A 43 -10.49 -5.24 3.85
CA LEU A 43 -10.84 -4.23 4.86
C LEU A 43 -12.04 -4.67 5.69
N LYS A 44 -13.05 -5.27 5.06
CA LYS A 44 -14.23 -5.78 5.76
C LYS A 44 -13.85 -6.91 6.71
N HIS A 45 -12.97 -7.81 6.30
CA HIS A 45 -12.52 -8.93 7.14
C HIS A 45 -11.87 -8.44 8.45
N PHE A 46 -11.08 -7.37 8.38
CA PHE A 46 -10.39 -6.81 9.54
C PHE A 46 -11.14 -5.62 10.17
N GLU A 47 -12.38 -5.39 9.75
CA GLU A 47 -13.21 -4.30 10.29
C GLU A 47 -12.56 -2.93 10.17
N ILE A 48 -11.84 -2.70 9.07
CA ILE A 48 -11.21 -1.42 8.78
C ILE A 48 -12.21 -0.56 8.00
N LYS A 49 -12.62 0.57 8.61
CA LYS A 49 -13.49 1.55 7.95
C LYS A 49 -12.66 2.72 7.49
N ASN A 50 -12.41 2.77 6.19
CA ASN A 50 -11.63 3.86 5.59
C ASN A 50 -11.96 3.99 4.10
N ARG A 51 -11.51 5.07 3.50
CA ARG A 51 -11.73 5.35 2.08
C ARG A 51 -10.73 4.57 1.25
N LEU A 52 -11.24 3.90 0.20
CA LEU A 52 -10.43 3.24 -0.81
C LEU A 52 -10.46 4.06 -2.10
N MET A 53 -9.32 4.20 -2.74
CA MET A 53 -9.21 4.80 -4.06
C MET A 53 -8.38 3.88 -4.95
N ALA A 54 -8.87 3.60 -6.15
CA ALA A 54 -8.14 2.80 -7.12
C ALA A 54 -6.93 3.58 -7.65
N HIS A 55 -5.78 2.91 -7.64
CA HIS A 55 -4.53 3.44 -8.19
C HIS A 55 -3.83 2.28 -8.89
N HIS A 56 -4.01 2.18 -10.20
CA HIS A 56 -3.51 1.08 -11.01
C HIS A 56 -2.77 1.63 -12.24
N LYS A 57 -2.13 0.74 -12.99
CA LYS A 57 -1.27 1.13 -14.11
C LYS A 57 -1.96 1.97 -15.18
N PHE A 58 -3.28 1.91 -15.28
CA PHE A 58 -4.04 2.68 -16.28
C PHE A 58 -4.34 4.10 -15.83
N ASN A 59 -4.29 4.40 -14.53
CA ASN A 59 -4.57 5.74 -14.01
C ASN A 59 -3.44 6.34 -13.18
N GLU A 60 -2.31 5.64 -12.98
CA GLU A 60 -1.26 6.08 -12.06
C GLU A 60 -0.67 7.44 -12.43
N HIS A 61 -0.47 7.72 -13.72
CA HIS A 61 0.10 9.00 -14.15
C HIS A 61 -0.88 10.17 -13.95
N GLY A 62 -2.18 9.91 -14.08
CA GLY A 62 -3.20 10.95 -13.91
C GLY A 62 -3.48 11.29 -12.46
N THR A 63 -3.23 10.35 -11.53
CA THR A 63 -3.56 10.53 -10.12
C THR A 63 -2.37 10.89 -9.25
N THR A 64 -1.14 10.56 -9.67
CA THR A 64 0.06 10.69 -8.84
C THR A 64 0.33 12.12 -8.39
N ALA A 65 0.20 13.11 -9.27
CA ALA A 65 0.45 14.51 -8.90
C ALA A 65 -0.48 14.99 -7.80
N GLY A 66 -1.77 14.64 -7.87
CA GLY A 66 -2.75 14.97 -6.84
C GLY A 66 -2.45 14.29 -5.51
N LEU A 67 -2.03 13.03 -5.55
CA LEU A 67 -1.66 12.29 -4.35
C LEU A 67 -0.41 12.86 -3.69
N VAL A 68 0.61 13.23 -4.48
CA VAL A 68 1.80 13.89 -3.96
C VAL A 68 1.44 15.22 -3.28
N ASN A 69 0.52 15.99 -3.87
CA ASN A 69 0.06 17.25 -3.27
C ASN A 69 -0.65 17.01 -1.93
N ARG A 70 -1.45 15.96 -1.82
CA ARG A 70 -2.11 15.59 -0.56
C ARG A 70 -1.08 15.23 0.53
N LEU A 71 -0.04 14.49 0.14
CA LEU A 71 1.06 14.15 1.06
C LEU A 71 1.82 15.39 1.49
N LYS A 72 2.09 16.33 0.58
CA LYS A 72 2.73 17.62 0.91
C LYS A 72 1.88 18.44 1.86
N ALA A 73 0.57 18.33 1.77
CA ALA A 73 -0.36 19.04 2.66
C ALA A 73 -0.47 18.41 4.05
N GLY A 74 0.22 17.29 4.30
CA GLY A 74 0.26 16.65 5.62
C GLY A 74 -0.62 15.41 5.76
N GLU A 75 -1.29 14.96 4.71
CA GLU A 75 -2.11 13.76 4.78
C GLU A 75 -1.25 12.50 4.79
N THR A 76 -1.75 11.47 5.47
CA THR A 76 -1.13 10.14 5.51
C THR A 76 -1.87 9.24 4.52
N ILE A 77 -1.13 8.63 3.61
CA ILE A 77 -1.69 7.74 2.60
C ILE A 77 -1.05 6.35 2.76
N ALA A 78 -1.89 5.33 2.79
CA ALA A 78 -1.45 3.94 2.82
C ALA A 78 -1.72 3.31 1.45
N CYS A 79 -0.73 2.64 0.90
CA CYS A 79 -0.84 1.95 -0.39
C CYS A 79 -0.76 0.45 -0.16
N ILE A 80 -1.73 -0.28 -0.66
CA ILE A 80 -1.75 -1.75 -0.65
C ILE A 80 -1.83 -2.26 -2.09
N SER A 81 -1.41 -3.51 -2.29
CA SER A 81 -1.62 -4.23 -3.54
C SER A 81 -2.69 -5.29 -3.34
N ASP A 82 -3.00 -6.07 -4.36
CA ASP A 82 -3.98 -7.16 -4.23
C ASP A 82 -3.46 -8.26 -3.30
N ALA A 83 -2.15 -8.47 -3.27
CA ALA A 83 -1.51 -9.40 -2.35
C ALA A 83 -0.03 -9.04 -2.19
N GLY A 84 0.51 -9.19 -0.97
CA GLY A 84 1.93 -9.00 -0.68
C GLY A 84 2.33 -7.56 -0.42
N THR A 85 3.59 -7.24 -0.69
CA THR A 85 4.17 -5.92 -0.47
C THR A 85 4.02 -5.06 -1.73
N PRO A 86 3.39 -3.89 -1.64
CA PRO A 86 3.27 -2.98 -2.78
C PRO A 86 4.60 -2.28 -3.06
N GLY A 87 4.71 -1.69 -4.26
CA GLY A 87 5.85 -0.86 -4.61
C GLY A 87 7.02 -1.60 -5.24
N ILE A 88 6.90 -2.91 -5.51
CA ILE A 88 7.97 -3.68 -6.16
C ILE A 88 7.83 -3.60 -7.70
N SER A 89 6.65 -3.90 -8.23
CA SER A 89 6.39 -3.83 -9.67
C SER A 89 4.95 -3.48 -9.99
N ASP A 90 4.33 -2.69 -9.12
CA ASP A 90 2.94 -2.24 -9.23
C ASP A 90 2.86 -0.71 -9.28
N PRO A 91 1.67 -0.12 -9.42
CA PRO A 91 1.50 1.34 -9.46
C PRO A 91 2.05 2.08 -8.24
N GLY A 92 2.13 1.42 -7.09
CA GLY A 92 2.72 1.98 -5.88
C GLY A 92 4.19 2.36 -6.06
N PHE A 93 4.93 1.67 -6.93
CA PHE A 93 6.32 1.99 -7.23
C PHE A 93 6.45 3.39 -7.82
N PHE A 94 5.62 3.74 -8.79
CA PHE A 94 5.67 5.06 -9.42
C PHE A 94 5.35 6.18 -8.41
N LEU A 95 4.29 5.99 -7.62
CA LEU A 95 3.92 6.95 -6.58
C LEU A 95 5.03 7.10 -5.53
N ALA A 96 5.61 5.98 -5.06
CA ALA A 96 6.67 6.01 -4.07
C ALA A 96 7.90 6.76 -4.58
N ARG A 97 8.28 6.55 -5.84
CA ARG A 97 9.39 7.25 -6.46
C ARG A 97 9.13 8.75 -6.54
N GLU A 98 7.95 9.15 -7.00
CA GLU A 98 7.60 10.57 -7.11
C GLU A 98 7.51 11.25 -5.74
N ALA A 99 6.95 10.56 -4.75
CA ALA A 99 6.88 11.06 -3.38
C ALA A 99 8.28 11.27 -2.79
N ALA A 100 9.16 10.29 -2.94
CA ALA A 100 10.53 10.39 -2.45
C ALA A 100 11.29 11.52 -3.15
N ALA A 101 11.13 11.69 -4.46
CA ALA A 101 11.74 12.77 -5.21
C ALA A 101 11.25 14.15 -4.74
N SER A 102 10.06 14.23 -4.18
CA SER A 102 9.47 15.46 -3.64
C SER A 102 9.82 15.68 -2.15
N GLY A 103 10.67 14.85 -1.55
CA GLY A 103 11.07 14.98 -0.16
C GLY A 103 10.07 14.42 0.85
N ILE A 104 9.06 13.69 0.40
CA ILE A 104 8.05 13.07 1.26
C ILE A 104 8.61 11.77 1.84
N THR A 105 8.36 11.52 3.12
CA THR A 105 8.74 10.27 3.76
C THR A 105 7.94 9.11 3.19
N VAL A 106 8.64 8.09 2.71
CA VAL A 106 8.05 6.84 2.23
C VAL A 106 8.52 5.74 3.17
N GLU A 107 7.58 5.02 3.78
CA GLU A 107 7.88 3.97 4.75
C GLU A 107 7.25 2.66 4.32
N THR A 108 8.06 1.59 4.22
CA THR A 108 7.60 0.25 3.90
C THR A 108 7.53 -0.56 5.19
N LEU A 109 6.36 -1.13 5.47
CA LEU A 109 6.20 -1.98 6.64
C LEU A 109 6.70 -3.39 6.34
N PRO A 110 7.28 -4.09 7.32
CA PRO A 110 7.52 -5.53 7.17
C PRO A 110 6.19 -6.29 7.19
N GLY A 111 6.13 -7.41 6.52
CA GLY A 111 4.91 -8.22 6.49
C GLY A 111 4.91 -9.22 5.36
N ALA A 112 3.70 -9.57 4.91
CA ALA A 112 3.49 -10.62 3.92
C ALA A 112 4.16 -10.31 2.58
N THR A 113 4.83 -11.31 2.03
CA THR A 113 5.45 -11.25 0.70
C THR A 113 5.61 -12.66 0.16
N ALA A 114 5.40 -12.85 -1.14
CA ALA A 114 5.67 -14.12 -1.80
C ALA A 114 7.12 -14.24 -2.26
N PHE A 115 7.78 -13.10 -2.51
CA PHE A 115 9.12 -13.05 -3.10
C PHE A 115 10.19 -13.60 -2.15
N VAL A 116 10.18 -13.18 -0.89
CA VAL A 116 11.18 -13.60 0.08
C VAL A 116 11.06 -15.09 0.44
N PRO A 117 9.87 -15.63 0.74
CA PRO A 117 9.73 -17.09 0.93
C PRO A 117 10.16 -17.89 -0.30
N ALA A 118 9.84 -17.42 -1.51
CA ALA A 118 10.28 -18.09 -2.74
C ALA A 118 11.79 -18.11 -2.86
N LEU A 119 12.47 -17.00 -2.55
CA LEU A 119 13.93 -16.94 -2.54
C LEU A 119 14.55 -17.87 -1.51
N SER A 120 13.97 -17.98 -0.33
CA SER A 120 14.50 -18.85 0.71
C SER A 120 14.46 -20.33 0.30
N LEU A 121 13.46 -20.73 -0.48
CA LEU A 121 13.35 -22.09 -1.00
C LEU A 121 14.39 -22.40 -2.07
N ILE A 122 14.87 -21.42 -2.80
CA ILE A 122 15.90 -21.62 -3.84
C ILE A 122 17.22 -22.07 -3.23
N HIS A 123 17.51 -21.70 -2.00
CA HIS A 123 18.76 -21.99 -1.33
C HIS A 123 18.73 -23.33 -0.56
N ILE A 124 17.65 -24.03 -0.59
CA ILE A 124 17.52 -25.35 0.01
C ILE A 124 17.85 -26.43 -1.01
#